data_a48381b22e5e764d740202c7d1518897
#
_entry.id   a48381b22e5e764d740202c7d1518897
#
_cell.length_a   1.000
_cell.length_b   1.000
_cell.length_c   1.000
_cell.angle_alpha   90.00
_cell.angle_beta   90.00
_cell.angle_gamma   90.00
#
_symmetry.space_group_name_H-M   'P 1'
#
loop_
_entity.id
_entity.type
_entity.pdbx_description
1 polymer ?
#
loop_
_entity_poly.entity_id
_entity_poly.type
_entity_poly.pdbx_seq_one_letter_code
_entity_poly.pdbx_strand_id
1 'polypeptide(L)'
;MRKYARVWVEKYPSIAKIYEAIAGPRRMGSVGTVENYVKAVRKFVVFLGLTDPEIALGKLRSGEINVGRQVDKFIDQVLEKYAHQTVRNFLFGIKKWFELNGVKVDWDKIEFPTSAATQEIDRAPSREELKRLLNHASGSRDRTVILLLTSSGLRIGTLLSLKVGDVNLNYPDVACIKVERKRGRKFVSKRRGGRGRVYFSWMTPEAKKVLMQYLQEREQAGEKLTKNSPLIGDAYHKGDFIPVEAFERVWHRLLQRAGLDEKSQRWYQLHIHTLRKYFRSNCIGVDPSYREAWMGHKGGYLDESYFRAEEDKHLAEYRKAIPHLTVYSTGLEEKQLRTKAMLDFARLQGYEDEKLKRLEEILARAKDIDEGIREFKRFQEKQDSETMHNGNGRYIVVQGENELLRRLENGWKLTQSLNHDKYLLQQD
;
A
#
# COMPACT_ATOMS: atom_id res chain seq x y z
N MET A 1 3.62 22.33 17.44
CA MET A 1 3.80 23.54 16.59
C MET A 1 5.29 23.80 16.43
N ARG A 2 5.75 24.12 15.23
CA ARG A 2 7.16 24.46 14.95
C ARG A 2 7.59 25.69 15.73
N LYS A 3 8.86 25.74 16.16
CA LYS A 3 9.40 26.80 17.04
C LYS A 3 9.07 28.21 16.53
N TYR A 4 9.29 28.49 15.25
CA TYR A 4 9.03 29.83 14.68
C TYR A 4 7.56 30.23 14.75
N ALA A 5 6.64 29.29 14.46
CA ALA A 5 5.21 29.57 14.47
C ALA A 5 4.69 29.79 15.90
N ARG A 6 5.26 29.07 16.88
CA ARG A 6 4.96 29.29 18.31
C ARG A 6 5.35 30.69 18.74
N VAL A 7 6.60 31.11 18.47
CA VAL A 7 7.10 32.43 18.78
C VAL A 7 6.21 33.53 18.18
N TRP A 8 5.77 33.37 16.92
CA TRP A 8 4.89 34.34 16.28
C TRP A 8 3.51 34.42 16.92
N VAL A 9 2.93 33.27 17.29
CA VAL A 9 1.62 33.21 17.99
C VAL A 9 1.71 33.84 19.38
N GLU A 10 2.80 33.62 20.09
CA GLU A 10 2.99 34.17 21.45
C GLU A 10 3.30 35.67 21.43
N LYS A 11 4.02 36.15 20.41
CA LYS A 11 4.50 37.52 20.34
C LYS A 11 3.47 38.50 19.76
N TYR A 12 2.70 38.05 18.73
CA TYR A 12 1.88 38.94 17.92
C TYR A 12 0.38 38.68 18.09
N PRO A 13 -0.41 39.65 18.65
CA PRO A 13 -1.85 39.47 18.86
C PRO A 13 -2.62 39.13 17.57
N SER A 14 -2.23 39.74 16.44
CA SER A 14 -2.89 39.47 15.15
C SER A 14 -2.70 38.04 14.68
N ILE A 15 -1.58 37.43 15.03
CA ILE A 15 -1.25 36.03 14.71
C ILE A 15 -1.91 35.08 15.73
N ALA A 16 -1.99 35.46 17.01
CA ALA A 16 -2.70 34.68 18.02
C ALA A 16 -4.15 34.42 17.62
N LYS A 17 -4.84 35.41 17.02
CA LYS A 17 -6.20 35.25 16.47
C LYS A 17 -6.29 34.11 15.45
N ILE A 18 -5.26 33.87 14.63
CA ILE A 18 -5.23 32.73 13.69
C ILE A 18 -5.25 31.40 14.46
N TYR A 19 -4.42 31.29 15.51
CA TYR A 19 -4.38 30.11 16.37
C TYR A 19 -5.72 29.86 17.04
N GLU A 20 -6.28 30.89 17.68
CA GLU A 20 -7.58 30.81 18.36
C GLU A 20 -8.71 30.43 17.41
N ALA A 21 -8.74 31.02 16.20
CA ALA A 21 -9.77 30.74 15.21
C ALA A 21 -9.69 29.34 14.61
N ILE A 22 -8.49 28.72 14.56
CA ILE A 22 -8.27 27.44 13.89
C ILE A 22 -8.06 26.31 14.89
N ALA A 23 -7.19 26.47 15.87
CA ALA A 23 -6.72 25.42 16.79
C ALA A 23 -6.94 25.77 18.28
N GLY A 24 -7.67 26.84 18.59
CA GLY A 24 -8.02 27.19 19.95
C GLY A 24 -8.86 26.13 20.67
N PRO A 25 -9.05 26.20 21.99
CA PRO A 25 -9.65 25.15 22.82
C PRO A 25 -11.04 24.69 22.36
N ARG A 26 -11.82 25.57 21.75
CA ARG A 26 -13.17 25.29 21.21
C ARG A 26 -13.17 24.98 19.72
N ARG A 27 -11.99 24.86 19.08
CA ARG A 27 -11.86 24.68 17.64
C ARG A 27 -11.21 23.33 17.34
N MET A 28 -11.54 22.77 16.19
CA MET A 28 -11.07 21.44 15.77
C MET A 28 -10.09 21.51 14.59
N GLY A 29 -9.48 22.66 14.36
CA GLY A 29 -8.54 22.84 13.28
C GLY A 29 -7.17 22.25 13.60
N SER A 30 -6.38 22.01 12.58
CA SER A 30 -5.04 21.43 12.69
C SER A 30 -4.02 22.52 13.08
N VAL A 31 -3.14 22.21 14.02
CA VAL A 31 -1.95 23.02 14.31
C VAL A 31 -1.08 23.19 13.05
N GLY A 32 -1.00 22.17 12.19
CA GLY A 32 -0.31 22.27 10.91
C GLY A 32 -0.92 23.31 9.96
N THR A 33 -2.25 23.53 10.02
CA THR A 33 -2.90 24.63 9.28
C THR A 33 -2.47 25.98 9.82
N VAL A 34 -2.41 26.13 11.15
CA VAL A 34 -1.89 27.36 11.80
C VAL A 34 -0.46 27.64 11.35
N GLU A 35 0.42 26.63 11.41
CA GLU A 35 1.81 26.76 10.97
C GLU A 35 1.95 27.22 9.52
N ASN A 36 1.13 26.67 8.64
CA ASN A 36 1.12 27.08 7.22
C ASN A 36 0.62 28.50 7.03
N TYR A 37 -0.40 28.92 7.79
CA TYR A 37 -0.93 30.27 7.71
C TYR A 37 0.05 31.29 8.31
N VAL A 38 0.66 31.00 9.46
CA VAL A 38 1.72 31.85 10.04
C VAL A 38 2.90 31.98 9.08
N LYS A 39 3.30 30.89 8.41
CA LYS A 39 4.34 30.92 7.38
C LYS A 39 3.96 31.84 6.21
N ALA A 40 2.72 31.78 5.76
CA ALA A 40 2.20 32.63 4.68
C ALA A 40 2.24 34.11 5.08
N VAL A 41 1.70 34.45 6.26
CA VAL A 41 1.71 35.83 6.78
C VAL A 41 3.15 36.34 6.92
N ARG A 42 4.06 35.55 7.48
CA ARG A 42 5.47 35.93 7.61
C ARG A 42 6.08 36.26 6.24
N LYS A 43 5.82 35.43 5.21
CA LYS A 43 6.32 35.68 3.86
C LYS A 43 5.78 36.99 3.28
N PHE A 44 4.49 37.26 3.49
CA PHE A 44 3.86 38.47 3.02
C PHE A 44 4.39 39.72 3.74
N VAL A 45 4.56 39.67 5.06
CA VAL A 45 5.15 40.76 5.83
C VAL A 45 6.58 41.07 5.37
N VAL A 46 7.40 40.06 5.16
CA VAL A 46 8.76 40.21 4.61
C VAL A 46 8.74 40.78 3.17
N PHE A 47 7.78 40.35 2.35
CA PHE A 47 7.58 40.91 1.01
C PHE A 47 7.26 42.42 1.04
N LEU A 48 6.51 42.87 2.03
CA LEU A 48 6.25 44.31 2.24
C LEU A 48 7.47 45.10 2.77
N GLY A 49 8.64 44.46 2.91
CA GLY A 49 9.83 45.08 3.52
C GLY A 49 9.77 45.24 5.02
N LEU A 50 8.86 44.55 5.70
CA LEU A 50 8.60 44.67 7.14
C LEU A 50 8.97 43.37 7.88
N THR A 51 9.17 43.49 9.19
CA THR A 51 9.45 42.32 10.06
C THR A 51 8.36 42.09 11.09
N ASP A 52 7.54 43.10 11.36
CA ASP A 52 6.49 43.09 12.34
C ASP A 52 5.09 43.06 11.70
N PRO A 53 4.27 42.04 11.97
CA PRO A 53 2.93 41.92 11.38
C PRO A 53 1.93 42.96 11.90
N GLU A 54 2.14 43.52 13.12
CA GLU A 54 1.25 44.56 13.66
C GLU A 54 1.48 45.90 12.92
N ILE A 55 2.74 46.24 12.63
CA ILE A 55 3.09 47.41 11.82
C ILE A 55 2.53 47.23 10.40
N ALA A 56 2.68 46.04 9.82
CA ALA A 56 2.10 45.75 8.51
C ALA A 56 0.58 45.97 8.52
N LEU A 57 -0.13 45.46 9.50
CA LEU A 57 -1.58 45.66 9.63
C LEU A 57 -1.95 47.13 9.77
N GLY A 58 -1.20 47.91 10.54
CA GLY A 58 -1.41 49.36 10.70
C GLY A 58 -1.41 50.06 9.33
N LYS A 59 -0.35 49.83 8.55
CA LYS A 59 -0.17 50.42 7.21
C LYS A 59 -1.21 49.96 6.19
N LEU A 60 -1.61 48.68 6.27
CA LEU A 60 -2.66 48.12 5.39
C LEU A 60 -4.05 48.69 5.73
N ARG A 61 -4.35 48.95 7.00
CA ARG A 61 -5.63 49.54 7.45
C ARG A 61 -5.74 51.02 7.17
N SER A 62 -4.64 51.76 7.34
CA SER A 62 -4.60 53.20 7.06
C SER A 62 -4.69 53.55 5.60
N GLY A 63 -4.53 52.55 4.71
CA GLY A 63 -4.44 52.78 3.27
C GLY A 63 -3.07 53.26 2.76
N GLU A 64 -2.07 53.41 3.67
CA GLU A 64 -0.69 53.74 3.29
C GLU A 64 -0.15 52.71 2.28
N ILE A 65 -0.59 51.44 2.45
CA ILE A 65 -0.27 50.37 1.52
C ILE A 65 -1.57 49.90 0.83
N ASN A 66 -1.58 49.96 -0.50
CA ASN A 66 -2.69 49.42 -1.27
C ASN A 66 -2.68 47.88 -1.23
N VAL A 67 -3.64 47.34 -0.48
CA VAL A 67 -3.69 45.88 -0.17
C VAL A 67 -3.82 45.04 -1.44
N GLY A 68 -4.77 45.33 -2.33
CA GLY A 68 -5.01 44.55 -3.54
C GLY A 68 -3.77 44.47 -4.41
N ARG A 69 -3.19 45.65 -4.75
CA ARG A 69 -1.97 45.73 -5.57
C ARG A 69 -0.78 44.98 -4.96
N GLN A 70 -0.65 44.96 -3.62
CA GLN A 70 0.45 44.24 -2.98
C GLN A 70 0.21 42.75 -2.95
N VAL A 71 -1.03 42.29 -2.84
CA VAL A 71 -1.36 40.87 -2.92
C VAL A 71 -1.07 40.34 -4.32
N ASP A 72 -1.44 41.06 -5.38
CA ASP A 72 -1.14 40.68 -6.77
C ASP A 72 0.37 40.58 -7.01
N LYS A 73 1.14 41.62 -6.62
CA LYS A 73 2.61 41.60 -6.73
C LYS A 73 3.24 40.45 -5.93
N PHE A 74 2.67 40.12 -4.76
CA PHE A 74 3.12 38.98 -3.96
C PHE A 74 2.87 37.66 -4.70
N ILE A 75 1.71 37.53 -5.35
CA ILE A 75 1.38 36.35 -6.16
C ILE A 75 2.43 36.16 -7.25
N ASP A 76 2.70 37.21 -8.04
CA ASP A 76 3.68 37.15 -9.13
C ASP A 76 5.05 36.71 -8.62
N GLN A 77 5.56 37.33 -7.55
CA GLN A 77 6.87 37.01 -7.00
C GLN A 77 6.97 35.58 -6.46
N VAL A 78 5.91 35.07 -5.81
CA VAL A 78 5.97 33.73 -5.23
C VAL A 78 5.70 32.62 -6.24
N LEU A 79 5.01 32.91 -7.37
CA LEU A 79 4.82 31.99 -8.48
C LEU A 79 6.14 31.62 -9.16
N GLU A 80 7.13 32.52 -9.17
CA GLU A 80 8.47 32.20 -9.69
C GLU A 80 9.16 31.04 -8.89
N LYS A 81 8.78 30.86 -7.61
CA LYS A 81 9.49 29.96 -6.68
C LYS A 81 8.66 28.79 -6.17
N TYR A 82 7.34 28.89 -6.28
CA TYR A 82 6.42 27.92 -5.65
C TYR A 82 5.36 27.46 -6.64
N ALA A 83 4.97 26.17 -6.53
CA ALA A 83 3.86 25.61 -7.28
C ALA A 83 2.54 26.36 -6.97
N HIS A 84 1.65 26.47 -7.94
CA HIS A 84 0.36 27.16 -7.87
C HIS A 84 -0.45 26.80 -6.61
N GLN A 85 -0.53 25.49 -6.28
CA GLN A 85 -1.24 25.05 -5.06
C GLN A 85 -0.60 25.57 -3.76
N THR A 86 0.73 25.73 -3.73
CA THR A 86 1.43 26.31 -2.58
C THR A 86 1.11 27.79 -2.45
N VAL A 87 1.07 28.51 -3.56
CA VAL A 87 0.70 29.93 -3.60
C VAL A 87 -0.75 30.11 -3.15
N ARG A 88 -1.69 29.29 -3.63
CA ARG A 88 -3.07 29.27 -3.15
C ARG A 88 -3.15 29.08 -1.61
N ASN A 89 -2.36 28.17 -1.07
CA ASN A 89 -2.32 27.95 0.37
C ASN A 89 -1.76 29.18 1.14
N PHE A 90 -0.80 29.90 0.57
CA PHE A 90 -0.35 31.17 1.13
C PHE A 90 -1.47 32.20 1.12
N LEU A 91 -2.19 32.33 0.01
CA LEU A 91 -3.30 33.28 -0.09
C LEU A 91 -4.42 32.97 0.90
N PHE A 92 -4.77 31.70 1.11
CA PHE A 92 -5.73 31.33 2.17
C PHE A 92 -5.26 31.73 3.57
N GLY A 93 -3.97 31.63 3.84
CA GLY A 93 -3.40 32.09 5.13
C GLY A 93 -3.47 33.60 5.29
N ILE A 94 -3.11 34.36 4.26
CA ILE A 94 -3.17 35.83 4.23
C ILE A 94 -4.63 36.29 4.32
N LYS A 95 -5.52 35.73 3.50
CA LYS A 95 -6.97 36.00 3.55
C LYS A 95 -7.52 35.82 4.96
N LYS A 96 -7.17 34.70 5.62
CA LYS A 96 -7.62 34.44 6.99
C LYS A 96 -7.07 35.44 7.99
N TRP A 97 -5.81 35.86 7.85
CA TRP A 97 -5.21 36.89 8.68
C TRP A 97 -5.89 38.25 8.51
N PHE A 98 -6.19 38.67 7.29
CA PHE A 98 -6.92 39.88 6.98
C PHE A 98 -8.33 39.89 7.56
N GLU A 99 -9.10 38.79 7.32
CA GLU A 99 -10.45 38.63 7.86
C GLU A 99 -10.49 38.82 9.41
N LEU A 100 -9.56 38.14 10.11
CA LEU A 100 -9.52 38.17 11.57
C LEU A 100 -9.06 39.51 12.13
N ASN A 101 -8.41 40.31 11.31
CA ASN A 101 -7.83 41.61 11.72
C ASN A 101 -8.47 42.81 11.03
N GLY A 102 -9.60 42.64 10.35
CA GLY A 102 -10.39 43.78 9.84
C GLY A 102 -9.76 44.50 8.64
N VAL A 103 -8.85 43.85 7.90
CA VAL A 103 -8.34 44.37 6.63
C VAL A 103 -9.33 43.98 5.53
N LYS A 104 -9.90 44.99 4.87
CA LYS A 104 -10.86 44.78 3.77
C LYS A 104 -10.12 44.62 2.44
N VAL A 105 -10.44 43.56 1.74
CA VAL A 105 -9.89 43.24 0.39
C VAL A 105 -11.02 42.73 -0.46
N ASP A 106 -11.10 43.23 -1.67
CA ASP A 106 -11.98 42.68 -2.71
C ASP A 106 -11.31 41.47 -3.34
N TRP A 107 -11.59 40.29 -2.78
CA TRP A 107 -10.98 39.02 -3.23
C TRP A 107 -11.48 38.55 -4.58
N ASP A 108 -12.59 39.09 -5.08
CA ASP A 108 -13.14 38.72 -6.38
C ASP A 108 -12.32 39.38 -7.53
N LYS A 109 -11.58 40.46 -7.22
CA LYS A 109 -10.64 41.12 -8.14
C LYS A 109 -9.23 40.52 -8.13
N ILE A 110 -8.92 39.62 -7.18
CA ILE A 110 -7.61 38.98 -7.07
C ILE A 110 -7.66 37.63 -7.75
N GLU A 111 -6.89 37.48 -8.81
CA GLU A 111 -6.82 36.22 -9.55
C GLU A 111 -6.01 35.17 -8.78
N PHE A 112 -6.70 34.19 -8.24
CA PHE A 112 -6.04 33.05 -7.61
C PHE A 112 -5.40 32.17 -8.67
N PRO A 113 -4.11 31.80 -8.52
CA PRO A 113 -3.49 30.89 -9.46
C PRO A 113 -4.34 29.64 -9.66
N THR A 114 -4.70 29.37 -10.90
CA THR A 114 -5.38 28.12 -11.23
C THR A 114 -4.44 26.97 -10.86
N SER A 115 -4.96 25.92 -10.22
CA SER A 115 -4.20 24.68 -10.16
C SER A 115 -4.13 24.18 -11.61
N ALA A 116 -3.06 24.54 -12.34
CA ALA A 116 -2.69 23.73 -13.48
C ALA A 116 -2.70 22.29 -12.99
N ALA A 117 -3.39 21.41 -13.73
CA ALA A 117 -3.31 20.00 -13.45
C ALA A 117 -1.84 19.71 -13.21
N THR A 118 -1.48 19.46 -11.97
CA THR A 118 -0.11 19.11 -11.62
C THR A 118 0.16 17.92 -12.51
N GLN A 119 1.04 18.08 -13.49
CA GLN A 119 1.57 16.90 -14.17
C GLN A 119 1.95 15.99 -13.02
N GLU A 120 1.28 14.85 -12.92
CA GLU A 120 1.44 13.97 -11.77
C GLU A 120 2.88 13.49 -11.75
N ILE A 121 3.68 14.23 -11.00
CA ILE A 121 5.11 13.97 -10.83
C ILE A 121 5.27 12.66 -10.01
N ASP A 122 4.27 12.34 -9.21
CA ASP A 122 4.24 11.16 -8.37
C ASP A 122 3.38 10.04 -9.00
N ARG A 123 3.92 8.85 -9.02
CA ARG A 123 3.27 7.63 -9.55
C ARG A 123 3.12 6.56 -8.47
N ALA A 124 2.23 5.61 -8.70
CA ALA A 124 2.21 4.39 -7.89
C ALA A 124 3.49 3.57 -8.15
N PRO A 125 4.09 2.94 -7.13
CA PRO A 125 5.17 2.00 -7.34
C PRO A 125 4.68 0.78 -8.12
N SER A 126 5.56 0.17 -8.90
CA SER A 126 5.31 -1.15 -9.48
C SER A 126 5.44 -2.25 -8.42
N ARG A 127 4.96 -3.47 -8.73
CA ARG A 127 5.13 -4.63 -7.85
C ARG A 127 6.61 -4.96 -7.62
N GLU A 128 7.44 -4.84 -8.66
CA GLU A 128 8.88 -5.08 -8.55
C GLU A 128 9.60 -4.02 -7.70
N GLU A 129 9.20 -2.77 -7.79
CA GLU A 129 9.71 -1.72 -6.91
C GLU A 129 9.32 -1.96 -5.45
N LEU A 130 8.10 -2.44 -5.20
CA LEU A 130 7.67 -2.83 -3.86
C LEU A 130 8.49 -4.01 -3.31
N LYS A 131 8.79 -5.02 -4.13
CA LYS A 131 9.70 -6.13 -3.74
C LYS A 131 11.08 -5.59 -3.37
N ARG A 132 11.64 -4.68 -4.18
CA ARG A 132 12.93 -4.03 -3.87
C ARG A 132 12.86 -3.29 -2.55
N LEU A 133 11.81 -2.50 -2.29
CA LEU A 133 11.63 -1.80 -1.02
C LEU A 133 11.55 -2.77 0.16
N LEU A 134 10.77 -3.84 0.05
CA LEU A 134 10.62 -4.85 1.10
C LEU A 134 11.92 -5.61 1.38
N ASN A 135 12.73 -5.89 0.35
CA ASN A 135 14.02 -6.56 0.49
C ASN A 135 15.06 -5.67 1.20
N HIS A 136 14.96 -4.34 1.04
CA HIS A 136 15.86 -3.38 1.69
C HIS A 136 15.32 -2.82 3.02
N ALA A 137 14.12 -3.25 3.44
CA ALA A 137 13.54 -2.84 4.71
C ALA A 137 14.38 -3.37 5.89
N SER A 138 14.62 -2.50 6.88
CA SER A 138 15.53 -2.77 7.99
C SER A 138 15.02 -3.83 8.99
N GLY A 139 13.74 -4.21 8.92
CA GLY A 139 13.13 -5.20 9.80
C GLY A 139 11.64 -5.38 9.53
N SER A 140 11.01 -6.22 10.34
CA SER A 140 9.58 -6.55 10.24
C SER A 140 8.66 -5.34 10.37
N ARG A 141 9.01 -4.36 11.22
CA ARG A 141 8.25 -3.11 11.39
C ARG A 141 8.09 -2.36 10.07
N ASP A 142 9.20 -2.11 9.37
CA ASP A 142 9.20 -1.31 8.15
C ASP A 142 8.47 -2.06 7.01
N ARG A 143 8.67 -3.38 6.93
CA ARG A 143 7.90 -4.26 6.02
C ARG A 143 6.40 -4.22 6.32
N THR A 144 6.03 -4.28 7.60
CA THR A 144 4.64 -4.20 8.05
C THR A 144 4.00 -2.89 7.59
N VAL A 145 4.65 -1.75 7.79
CA VAL A 145 4.10 -0.45 7.38
C VAL A 145 3.88 -0.40 5.87
N ILE A 146 4.84 -0.86 5.06
CA ILE A 146 4.72 -0.87 3.60
C ILE A 146 3.54 -1.74 3.17
N LEU A 147 3.48 -2.99 3.65
CA LEU A 147 2.43 -3.93 3.26
C LEU A 147 1.05 -3.52 3.76
N LEU A 148 0.94 -2.93 4.94
CA LEU A 148 -0.33 -2.39 5.43
C LEU A 148 -0.81 -1.21 4.57
N LEU A 149 0.06 -0.29 4.17
CA LEU A 149 -0.33 0.84 3.33
C LEU A 149 -0.75 0.40 1.92
N THR A 150 -0.03 -0.56 1.33
CA THR A 150 -0.33 -1.09 -0.01
C THR A 150 -1.56 -1.97 -0.05
N SER A 151 -1.89 -2.66 1.05
CA SER A 151 -3.05 -3.56 1.12
C SER A 151 -4.32 -2.92 1.67
N SER A 152 -4.21 -1.89 2.51
CA SER A 152 -5.39 -1.24 3.13
C SER A 152 -5.73 0.13 2.55
N GLY A 153 -4.80 0.74 1.82
CA GLY A 153 -4.97 2.10 1.30
C GLY A 153 -5.09 3.17 2.39
N LEU A 154 -4.70 2.91 3.62
CA LEU A 154 -4.72 3.89 4.72
C LEU A 154 -3.74 5.03 4.47
N ARG A 155 -4.01 6.20 5.07
CA ARG A 155 -3.01 7.27 5.16
C ARG A 155 -1.97 6.90 6.21
N ILE A 156 -0.69 7.26 5.98
CA ILE A 156 0.39 6.99 6.94
C ILE A 156 0.05 7.48 8.36
N GLY A 157 -0.42 8.69 8.51
CA GLY A 157 -0.79 9.23 9.83
C GLY A 157 -1.96 8.47 10.48
N THR A 158 -2.86 7.87 9.69
CA THR A 158 -3.90 6.99 10.20
C THR A 158 -3.31 5.68 10.68
N LEU A 159 -2.50 5.01 9.83
CA LEU A 159 -1.85 3.74 10.18
C LEU A 159 -1.02 3.86 11.47
N LEU A 160 -0.16 4.89 11.56
CA LEU A 160 0.71 5.10 12.71
C LEU A 160 -0.04 5.55 13.98
N SER A 161 -1.34 5.84 13.90
CA SER A 161 -2.20 6.13 15.06
C SER A 161 -3.04 4.94 15.53
N LEU A 162 -2.99 3.81 14.82
CA LEU A 162 -3.72 2.61 15.18
C LEU A 162 -3.13 1.93 16.41
N LYS A 163 -4.00 1.26 17.15
CA LYS A 163 -3.68 0.40 18.27
C LYS A 163 -3.81 -1.07 17.87
N VAL A 164 -3.19 -1.96 18.62
CA VAL A 164 -3.34 -3.41 18.41
C VAL A 164 -4.82 -3.83 18.44
N GLY A 165 -5.62 -3.25 19.33
CA GLY A 165 -7.06 -3.52 19.44
C GLY A 165 -7.92 -2.99 18.29
N ASP A 166 -7.36 -2.19 17.39
CA ASP A 166 -8.07 -1.68 16.21
C ASP A 166 -8.01 -2.69 15.04
N VAL A 167 -7.27 -3.80 15.20
CA VAL A 167 -7.12 -4.85 14.18
C VAL A 167 -7.79 -6.13 14.65
N ASN A 168 -8.74 -6.62 13.85
CA ASN A 168 -9.34 -7.94 14.04
C ASN A 168 -8.60 -8.99 13.21
N LEU A 169 -7.87 -9.87 13.86
CA LEU A 169 -7.08 -10.95 13.25
C LEU A 169 -7.84 -12.27 13.11
N ASN A 170 -9.11 -12.35 13.53
CA ASN A 170 -9.85 -13.61 13.63
C ASN A 170 -10.30 -14.18 12.27
N TYR A 171 -10.13 -13.46 11.17
CA TYR A 171 -10.39 -14.01 9.84
C TYR A 171 -9.28 -14.99 9.43
N PRO A 172 -9.59 -16.07 8.73
CA PRO A 172 -8.57 -17.08 8.39
C PRO A 172 -7.41 -16.54 7.56
N ASP A 173 -7.72 -15.79 6.51
CA ASP A 173 -6.82 -15.37 5.45
C ASP A 173 -6.48 -13.87 5.46
N VAL A 174 -7.35 -13.02 5.96
CA VAL A 174 -7.19 -11.55 5.98
C VAL A 174 -7.24 -11.00 7.40
N ALA A 175 -7.18 -9.69 7.56
CA ALA A 175 -7.57 -9.04 8.80
C ALA A 175 -8.32 -7.73 8.49
N CYS A 176 -9.23 -7.39 9.41
CA CYS A 176 -10.02 -6.16 9.33
C CYS A 176 -9.42 -5.08 10.21
N ILE A 177 -9.34 -3.87 9.72
CA ILE A 177 -8.83 -2.69 10.42
C ILE A 177 -9.98 -1.73 10.68
N LYS A 178 -10.30 -1.50 11.96
CA LYS A 178 -11.27 -0.50 12.39
C LYS A 178 -10.55 0.83 12.60
N VAL A 179 -10.96 1.86 11.88
CA VAL A 179 -10.40 3.20 12.01
C VAL A 179 -11.41 4.11 12.69
N GLU A 180 -11.14 4.45 13.95
CA GLU A 180 -11.93 5.43 14.69
C GLU A 180 -11.26 6.81 14.63
N ARG A 181 -11.93 7.77 14.00
CA ARG A 181 -11.52 9.18 14.08
C ARG A 181 -12.03 9.78 15.36
N LYS A 182 -11.26 9.69 16.44
CA LYS A 182 -11.62 10.29 17.74
C LYS A 182 -11.67 11.82 17.65
N ARG A 183 -12.73 12.43 18.21
CA ARG A 183 -12.79 13.88 18.50
C ARG A 183 -11.62 14.23 19.43
N GLY A 184 -10.79 15.19 19.04
CA GLY A 184 -9.84 15.83 19.96
C GLY A 184 -8.36 15.67 19.66
N ARG A 185 -7.92 14.78 18.77
CA ARG A 185 -6.53 14.72 18.29
C ARG A 185 -6.47 14.76 16.77
N LYS A 186 -6.33 15.99 16.25
CA LYS A 186 -5.80 16.38 14.91
C LYS A 186 -6.50 15.96 13.61
N PHE A 187 -7.56 15.14 13.55
CA PHE A 187 -8.16 14.75 12.28
C PHE A 187 -9.68 14.66 12.30
N VAL A 188 -10.37 15.76 12.60
CA VAL A 188 -11.84 15.81 12.48
C VAL A 188 -12.23 16.73 11.33
N SER A 189 -12.91 16.19 10.31
CA SER A 189 -13.56 17.02 9.31
C SER A 189 -14.76 17.74 9.96
N LYS A 190 -14.80 19.06 9.81
CA LYS A 190 -15.92 19.89 10.23
C LYS A 190 -17.20 19.48 9.49
N ARG A 191 -18.13 18.81 10.14
CA ARG A 191 -19.59 18.95 9.89
C ARG A 191 -20.37 18.57 11.13
N ARG A 192 -21.44 19.34 11.37
CA ARG A 192 -22.40 19.27 12.47
C ARG A 192 -22.79 17.83 12.84
N GLY A 193 -22.77 17.50 14.14
CA GLY A 193 -23.38 16.30 14.65
C GLY A 193 -22.49 15.17 15.15
N GLY A 194 -21.32 15.45 15.53
CA GLY A 194 -20.57 14.96 16.63
C GLY A 194 -20.11 13.55 16.81
N ARG A 195 -20.50 12.49 16.18
CA ARG A 195 -19.83 11.18 16.35
C ARG A 195 -18.59 11.08 15.46
N GLY A 196 -17.47 10.59 16.01
CA GLY A 196 -16.27 10.33 15.24
C GLY A 196 -16.61 9.39 14.08
N ARG A 197 -16.11 9.66 12.86
CA ARG A 197 -16.38 8.79 11.72
C ARG A 197 -15.59 7.52 11.86
N VAL A 198 -16.27 6.40 12.00
CA VAL A 198 -15.67 5.06 11.94
C VAL A 198 -15.70 4.60 10.49
N TYR A 199 -14.64 3.99 10.02
CA TYR A 199 -14.62 3.25 8.78
C TYR A 199 -13.69 2.04 8.91
N PHE A 200 -13.85 1.09 8.03
CA PHE A 200 -13.11 -0.16 8.06
C PHE A 200 -12.27 -0.29 6.79
N SER A 201 -11.17 -0.98 6.91
CA SER A 201 -10.35 -1.42 5.79
C SER A 201 -9.85 -2.83 6.05
N TRP A 202 -9.19 -3.41 5.08
CA TRP A 202 -8.71 -4.77 5.12
C TRP A 202 -7.20 -4.83 4.86
N MET A 203 -6.58 -5.94 5.21
CA MET A 203 -5.22 -6.25 4.83
C MET A 203 -5.11 -7.65 4.22
N THR A 204 -4.20 -7.82 3.26
CA THR A 204 -3.94 -9.09 2.60
C THR A 204 -3.36 -10.14 3.56
N PRO A 205 -3.43 -11.44 3.21
CA PRO A 205 -2.78 -12.51 3.98
C PRO A 205 -1.29 -12.27 4.22
N GLU A 206 -0.60 -11.74 3.19
CA GLU A 206 0.81 -11.38 3.27
C GLU A 206 1.06 -10.30 4.33
N ALA A 207 0.29 -9.22 4.30
CA ALA A 207 0.40 -8.13 5.28
C ALA A 207 0.07 -8.59 6.70
N LYS A 208 -0.96 -9.45 6.85
CA LYS A 208 -1.35 -10.06 8.13
C LYS A 208 -0.20 -10.90 8.71
N LYS A 209 0.42 -11.75 7.89
CA LYS A 209 1.54 -12.60 8.31
C LYS A 209 2.71 -11.78 8.84
N VAL A 210 3.10 -10.74 8.12
CA VAL A 210 4.23 -9.88 8.53
C VAL A 210 3.88 -9.03 9.75
N LEU A 211 2.63 -8.58 9.88
CA LEU A 211 2.16 -7.90 11.09
C LEU A 211 2.24 -8.83 12.31
N MET A 212 1.76 -10.06 12.20
CA MET A 212 1.80 -11.02 13.30
C MET A 212 3.24 -11.32 13.72
N GLN A 213 4.15 -11.51 12.76
CA GLN A 213 5.57 -11.67 13.04
C GLN A 213 6.14 -10.45 13.78
N TYR A 214 5.84 -9.25 13.34
CA TYR A 214 6.31 -8.02 13.98
C TYR A 214 5.79 -7.89 15.42
N LEU A 215 4.52 -8.19 15.68
CA LEU A 215 3.97 -8.17 17.03
C LEU A 215 4.64 -9.21 17.92
N GLN A 216 4.86 -10.43 17.42
CA GLN A 216 5.58 -11.48 18.13
C GLN A 216 7.02 -11.09 18.47
N GLU A 217 7.76 -10.46 17.53
CA GLU A 217 9.11 -9.95 17.77
C GLU A 217 9.14 -8.90 18.90
N ARG A 218 8.11 -8.03 18.97
CA ARG A 218 7.98 -7.06 20.07
C ARG A 218 7.77 -7.73 21.43
N GLU A 219 6.92 -8.76 21.48
CA GLU A 219 6.68 -9.54 22.70
C GLU A 219 7.94 -10.29 23.15
N GLN A 220 8.66 -10.91 22.22
CA GLN A 220 9.95 -11.56 22.46
C GLN A 220 11.03 -10.58 22.96
N ALA A 221 10.98 -9.32 22.51
CA ALA A 221 11.82 -8.25 23.00
C ALA A 221 11.38 -7.69 24.38
N GLY A 222 10.41 -8.33 25.04
CA GLY A 222 9.94 -8.01 26.38
C GLY A 222 8.90 -6.90 26.45
N GLU A 223 8.25 -6.54 25.32
CA GLU A 223 7.15 -5.57 25.34
C GLU A 223 5.84 -6.27 25.68
N LYS A 224 5.13 -5.75 26.70
CA LYS A 224 3.79 -6.25 27.06
C LYS A 224 2.74 -5.59 26.19
N LEU A 225 2.33 -6.25 25.11
CA LEU A 225 1.32 -5.75 24.21
C LEU A 225 -0.08 -5.89 24.80
N THR A 226 -0.85 -4.81 24.72
CA THR A 226 -2.26 -4.74 25.09
C THR A 226 -3.08 -4.21 23.92
N LYS A 227 -4.41 -4.29 24.00
CA LYS A 227 -5.30 -3.67 23.00
C LYS A 227 -5.04 -2.17 22.81
N ASN A 228 -4.47 -1.50 23.82
CA ASN A 228 -4.17 -0.06 23.77
C ASN A 228 -2.75 0.26 23.29
N SER A 229 -1.88 -0.73 23.17
CA SER A 229 -0.53 -0.53 22.64
C SER A 229 -0.56 -0.07 21.20
N PRO A 230 0.40 0.78 20.77
CA PRO A 230 0.52 1.19 19.36
C PRO A 230 0.64 -0.04 18.47
N LEU A 231 -0.08 -0.06 17.33
CA LEU A 231 0.09 -1.12 16.33
C LEU A 231 1.51 -1.08 15.76
N ILE A 232 1.98 0.11 15.44
CA ILE A 232 3.36 0.37 15.01
C ILE A 232 4.04 1.21 16.10
N GLY A 233 4.95 0.58 16.84
CA GLY A 233 5.66 1.22 17.96
C GLY A 233 6.87 2.01 17.51
N ASP A 234 7.27 2.99 18.33
CA ASP A 234 8.54 3.67 18.21
C ASP A 234 9.68 2.74 18.66
N ALA A 235 10.76 2.65 17.88
CA ALA A 235 11.90 1.80 18.21
C ALA A 235 12.74 2.32 19.39
N TYR A 236 12.71 3.62 19.62
CA TYR A 236 13.52 4.29 20.65
C TYR A 236 12.74 4.53 21.95
N HIS A 237 11.40 4.65 21.86
CA HIS A 237 10.53 4.89 22.98
C HIS A 237 9.45 3.80 23.05
N LYS A 238 9.77 2.71 23.76
CA LYS A 238 8.85 1.56 23.90
C LYS A 238 7.50 2.02 24.45
N GLY A 239 6.43 1.59 23.81
CA GLY A 239 5.06 1.94 24.18
C GLY A 239 4.53 3.23 23.53
N ASP A 240 5.36 4.01 22.84
CA ASP A 240 4.94 5.22 22.14
C ASP A 240 4.63 4.97 20.66
N PHE A 241 3.77 5.85 20.12
CA PHE A 241 3.48 5.88 18.68
C PHE A 241 4.64 6.53 17.93
N ILE A 242 5.06 5.90 16.82
CA ILE A 242 6.07 6.49 15.96
C ILE A 242 5.52 7.78 15.28
N PRO A 243 6.22 8.91 15.34
CA PRO A 243 5.83 10.12 14.61
C PRO A 243 5.93 9.93 13.10
N VAL A 244 5.01 10.57 12.34
CA VAL A 244 5.01 10.49 10.86
C VAL A 244 6.36 10.94 10.29
N GLU A 245 6.91 12.04 10.82
CA GLU A 245 8.19 12.60 10.38
C GLU A 245 9.38 11.65 10.65
N ALA A 246 9.27 10.80 11.68
CA ALA A 246 10.28 9.76 11.94
C ALA A 246 10.21 8.67 10.88
N PHE A 247 9.01 8.24 10.50
CA PHE A 247 8.86 7.24 9.44
C PHE A 247 9.19 7.82 8.05
N GLU A 248 8.93 9.10 7.78
CA GLU A 248 9.38 9.76 6.55
C GLU A 248 10.91 9.67 6.37
N ARG A 249 11.68 9.82 7.45
CA ARG A 249 13.14 9.64 7.40
C ARG A 249 13.54 8.19 7.12
N VAL A 250 12.80 7.23 7.67
CA VAL A 250 13.00 5.79 7.36
C VAL A 250 12.72 5.55 5.87
N TRP A 251 11.61 6.09 5.35
CA TRP A 251 11.21 5.96 3.96
C TRP A 251 12.27 6.50 2.98
N HIS A 252 12.81 7.69 3.24
CA HIS A 252 13.85 8.29 2.38
C HIS A 252 15.10 7.41 2.33
N ARG A 253 15.56 6.90 3.48
CA ARG A 253 16.69 5.97 3.52
C ARG A 253 16.40 4.67 2.78
N LEU A 254 15.17 4.19 2.86
CA LEU A 254 14.74 2.99 2.17
C LEU A 254 14.74 3.17 0.66
N LEU A 255 14.23 4.30 0.16
CA LEU A 255 14.30 4.65 -1.27
C LEU A 255 15.74 4.67 -1.78
N GLN A 256 16.65 5.29 -1.04
CA GLN A 256 18.09 5.33 -1.39
C GLN A 256 18.69 3.92 -1.46
N ARG A 257 18.45 3.07 -0.45
CA ARG A 257 18.97 1.69 -0.44
C ARG A 257 18.41 0.84 -1.56
N ALA A 258 17.16 1.06 -1.92
CA ALA A 258 16.50 0.34 -3.00
C ALA A 258 16.82 0.92 -4.40
N GLY A 259 17.59 2.02 -4.50
CA GLY A 259 17.86 2.71 -5.77
C GLY A 259 16.59 3.24 -6.42
N LEU A 260 15.67 3.79 -5.61
CA LEU A 260 14.36 4.32 -6.02
C LEU A 260 14.16 5.78 -5.57
N ASP A 261 15.28 6.48 -5.32
CA ASP A 261 15.29 7.86 -4.84
C ASP A 261 15.26 8.90 -5.97
N GLU A 262 14.75 8.53 -7.13
CA GLU A 262 14.56 9.43 -8.25
C GLU A 262 13.67 10.61 -7.86
N LYS A 263 14.12 11.80 -8.23
CA LYS A 263 13.40 13.04 -8.01
C LYS A 263 12.92 13.61 -9.34
N SER A 264 11.67 14.06 -9.35
CA SER A 264 11.19 14.97 -10.35
C SER A 264 11.17 16.37 -9.74
N GLN A 265 12.00 17.27 -10.25
CA GLN A 265 12.26 18.59 -9.67
C GLN A 265 12.77 18.49 -8.20
N ARG A 266 11.91 18.84 -7.21
CA ARG A 266 12.26 18.84 -5.77
C ARG A 266 11.73 17.63 -5.00
N TRP A 267 10.90 16.79 -5.61
CA TRP A 267 10.15 15.76 -4.91
C TRP A 267 10.55 14.37 -5.41
N TYR A 268 10.60 13.41 -4.51
CA TYR A 268 10.73 12.01 -4.89
C TYR A 268 9.49 11.57 -5.66
N GLN A 269 9.68 10.85 -6.76
CA GLN A 269 8.57 10.26 -7.53
C GLN A 269 7.79 9.27 -6.66
N LEU A 270 8.50 8.52 -5.81
CA LEU A 270 7.92 7.60 -4.84
C LEU A 270 8.00 8.20 -3.44
N HIS A 271 6.91 8.67 -2.90
CA HIS A 271 6.76 9.07 -1.52
C HIS A 271 5.73 8.17 -0.81
N ILE A 272 5.63 8.21 0.51
CA ILE A 272 4.78 7.28 1.28
C ILE A 272 3.33 7.26 0.79
N HIS A 273 2.78 8.41 0.35
CA HIS A 273 1.40 8.47 -0.15
C HIS A 273 1.21 7.70 -1.46
N THR A 274 2.27 7.44 -2.23
CA THR A 274 2.20 6.65 -3.46
C THR A 274 1.84 5.18 -3.21
N LEU A 275 2.09 4.66 -2.00
CA LEU A 275 1.63 3.34 -1.57
C LEU A 275 0.09 3.27 -1.53
N ARG A 276 -0.57 4.36 -1.16
CA ARG A 276 -2.03 4.46 -1.22
C ARG A 276 -2.53 4.60 -2.67
N LYS A 277 -1.74 5.21 -3.57
CA LYS A 277 -2.03 5.17 -5.01
C LYS A 277 -1.95 3.73 -5.54
N TYR A 278 -0.93 2.97 -5.12
CA TYR A 278 -0.81 1.55 -5.44
C TYR A 278 -2.09 0.78 -5.06
N PHE A 279 -2.55 0.90 -3.81
CA PHE A 279 -3.81 0.30 -3.38
C PHE A 279 -4.96 0.65 -4.32
N ARG A 280 -5.17 1.95 -4.58
CA ARG A 280 -6.27 2.43 -5.41
C ARG A 280 -6.23 1.88 -6.83
N SER A 281 -5.04 1.82 -7.43
CA SER A 281 -4.84 1.36 -8.81
C SER A 281 -4.93 -0.16 -8.94
N ASN A 282 -4.62 -0.91 -7.86
CA ASN A 282 -4.58 -2.37 -7.88
C ASN A 282 -5.82 -3.03 -7.22
N CYS A 283 -6.84 -2.28 -6.80
CA CYS A 283 -8.14 -2.83 -6.46
C CYS A 283 -8.92 -3.19 -7.74
N ILE A 284 -8.39 -4.14 -8.51
CA ILE A 284 -8.96 -4.59 -9.78
C ILE A 284 -10.15 -5.50 -9.49
N GLY A 285 -11.25 -5.34 -10.24
CA GLY A 285 -12.47 -6.13 -10.07
C GLY A 285 -13.32 -5.77 -8.85
N VAL A 286 -12.93 -4.75 -8.08
CA VAL A 286 -13.65 -4.24 -6.91
C VAL A 286 -14.56 -3.08 -7.31
N ASP A 287 -15.79 -3.09 -6.83
CA ASP A 287 -16.69 -1.94 -7.00
C ASP A 287 -16.05 -0.68 -6.37
N PRO A 288 -15.99 0.45 -7.11
CA PRO A 288 -15.39 1.69 -6.63
C PRO A 288 -15.92 2.19 -5.29
N SER A 289 -17.20 1.93 -4.97
CA SER A 289 -17.80 2.36 -3.70
C SER A 289 -17.15 1.70 -2.49
N TYR A 290 -16.85 0.39 -2.57
CA TYR A 290 -16.13 -0.32 -1.52
C TYR A 290 -14.71 0.17 -1.36
N ARG A 291 -13.99 0.34 -2.47
CA ARG A 291 -12.62 0.88 -2.45
C ARG A 291 -12.55 2.27 -1.81
N GLU A 292 -13.42 3.19 -2.21
CA GLU A 292 -13.47 4.55 -1.65
C GLU A 292 -13.86 4.54 -0.16
N ALA A 293 -14.72 3.61 0.24
CA ALA A 293 -15.10 3.39 1.64
C ALA A 293 -13.91 2.92 2.48
N TRP A 294 -13.16 1.90 2.04
CA TRP A 294 -11.97 1.39 2.73
C TRP A 294 -10.87 2.45 2.83
N MET A 295 -10.77 3.33 1.86
CA MET A 295 -9.88 4.48 1.89
C MET A 295 -10.37 5.61 2.82
N GLY A 296 -11.59 5.54 3.34
CA GLY A 296 -12.18 6.57 4.22
C GLY A 296 -12.45 7.89 3.49
N HIS A 297 -12.80 7.86 2.20
CA HIS A 297 -13.21 9.03 1.44
C HIS A 297 -14.63 9.45 1.76
N LYS A 298 -14.95 10.76 1.56
CA LYS A 298 -16.32 11.27 1.71
C LYS A 298 -17.18 10.73 0.56
N GLY A 299 -18.32 10.15 0.88
CA GLY A 299 -19.24 9.56 -0.12
C GLY A 299 -19.16 8.04 -0.20
N GLY A 300 -18.13 7.40 0.34
CA GLY A 300 -18.17 5.97 0.59
C GLY A 300 -19.16 5.71 1.71
N TYR A 301 -20.25 5.05 1.40
CA TYR A 301 -21.32 4.69 2.33
C TYR A 301 -20.81 3.63 3.27
N LEU A 302 -20.33 4.01 4.48
CA LEU A 302 -20.22 3.05 5.56
C LEU A 302 -20.24 3.76 6.89
N ASP A 303 -21.41 3.83 7.43
CA ASP A 303 -21.63 3.89 8.88
C ASP A 303 -21.29 2.51 9.46
N GLU A 304 -20.88 2.46 10.73
CA GLU A 304 -20.55 1.20 11.43
C GLU A 304 -21.67 0.17 11.37
N SER A 305 -22.93 0.63 11.34
CA SER A 305 -24.12 -0.20 11.19
C SER A 305 -24.21 -0.88 9.83
N TYR A 306 -23.92 -0.16 8.74
CA TYR A 306 -23.91 -0.74 7.41
C TYR A 306 -22.75 -1.72 7.20
N PHE A 307 -21.57 -1.41 7.73
CA PHE A 307 -20.45 -2.34 7.63
C PHE A 307 -20.78 -3.68 8.30
N ARG A 308 -21.34 -3.67 9.52
CA ARG A 308 -21.72 -4.90 10.21
C ARG A 308 -22.79 -5.70 9.49
N ALA A 309 -23.73 -5.03 8.83
CA ALA A 309 -24.78 -5.69 8.06
C ALA A 309 -24.28 -6.29 6.73
N GLU A 310 -23.14 -5.82 6.22
CA GLU A 310 -22.60 -6.18 4.90
C GLU A 310 -21.15 -6.67 4.96
N GLU A 311 -20.67 -7.08 6.13
CA GLU A 311 -19.26 -7.47 6.36
C GLU A 311 -18.82 -8.56 5.40
N ASP A 312 -19.66 -9.56 5.16
CA ASP A 312 -19.39 -10.66 4.22
C ASP A 312 -19.25 -10.15 2.78
N LYS A 313 -20.07 -9.19 2.38
CA LYS A 313 -19.99 -8.56 1.05
C LYS A 313 -18.68 -7.78 0.92
N HIS A 314 -18.30 -7.03 1.96
CA HIS A 314 -17.02 -6.33 1.99
C HIS A 314 -15.83 -7.28 1.88
N LEU A 315 -15.89 -8.39 2.59
CA LEU A 315 -14.87 -9.43 2.54
C LEU A 315 -14.81 -10.09 1.16
N ALA A 316 -15.96 -10.41 0.58
CA ALA A 316 -16.03 -10.97 -0.77
C ALA A 316 -15.44 -10.02 -1.83
N GLU A 317 -15.78 -8.73 -1.75
CA GLU A 317 -15.22 -7.70 -2.63
C GLU A 317 -13.70 -7.53 -2.42
N TYR A 318 -13.24 -7.51 -1.16
CA TYR A 318 -11.81 -7.37 -0.88
C TYR A 318 -10.99 -8.56 -1.39
N ARG A 319 -11.54 -9.77 -1.32
CA ARG A 319 -10.88 -10.99 -1.83
C ARG A 319 -10.57 -10.91 -3.32
N LYS A 320 -11.38 -10.21 -4.12
CA LYS A 320 -11.08 -9.95 -5.55
C LYS A 320 -9.79 -9.15 -5.74
N ALA A 321 -9.50 -8.24 -4.80
CA ALA A 321 -8.30 -7.40 -4.87
C ALA A 321 -7.02 -8.11 -4.39
N ILE A 322 -7.12 -9.15 -3.55
CA ILE A 322 -5.96 -9.80 -2.92
C ILE A 322 -4.87 -10.19 -3.94
N PRO A 323 -5.14 -10.85 -5.07
CA PRO A 323 -4.11 -11.24 -6.04
C PRO A 323 -3.36 -10.04 -6.64
N HIS A 324 -4.04 -8.90 -6.75
CA HIS A 324 -3.49 -7.68 -7.34
C HIS A 324 -2.74 -6.82 -6.30
N LEU A 325 -3.12 -6.90 -5.02
CA LEU A 325 -2.51 -6.15 -3.92
C LEU A 325 -1.31 -6.88 -3.31
N THR A 326 -1.23 -8.21 -3.44
CA THR A 326 -0.13 -9.02 -2.90
C THR A 326 1.16 -8.72 -3.67
N VAL A 327 2.24 -8.45 -2.95
CA VAL A 327 3.53 -8.07 -3.54
C VAL A 327 4.35 -9.29 -3.93
N TYR A 328 4.50 -10.25 -3.02
CA TYR A 328 5.09 -11.55 -3.35
C TYR A 328 3.96 -12.48 -3.83
N SER A 329 4.20 -13.20 -4.92
CA SER A 329 3.23 -14.18 -5.39
C SER A 329 2.85 -15.11 -4.25
N THR A 330 1.55 -15.26 -4.01
CA THR A 330 1.08 -16.34 -3.12
C THR A 330 1.50 -17.65 -3.76
N GLY A 331 1.82 -18.67 -2.96
CA GLY A 331 2.15 -20.01 -3.50
C GLY A 331 1.10 -20.54 -4.48
N LEU A 332 -0.13 -20.00 -4.45
CA LEU A 332 -1.20 -20.25 -5.42
C LEU A 332 -0.89 -19.65 -6.81
N GLU A 333 -0.43 -18.40 -6.89
CA GLU A 333 -0.06 -17.78 -8.20
C GLU A 333 1.18 -18.46 -8.78
N GLU A 334 2.15 -18.77 -7.93
CA GLU A 334 3.34 -19.51 -8.33
C GLU A 334 2.96 -20.92 -8.83
N LYS A 335 2.05 -21.60 -8.10
CA LYS A 335 1.49 -22.88 -8.51
C LYS A 335 0.78 -22.77 -9.86
N GLN A 336 -0.08 -21.76 -10.06
CA GLN A 336 -0.80 -21.55 -11.33
C GLN A 336 0.15 -21.25 -12.50
N LEU A 337 1.17 -20.39 -12.27
CA LEU A 337 2.16 -20.06 -13.30
C LEU A 337 3.00 -21.27 -13.69
N ARG A 338 3.45 -22.05 -12.71
CA ARG A 338 4.20 -23.29 -12.93
C ARG A 338 3.33 -24.37 -13.57
N THR A 339 2.06 -24.50 -13.16
CA THR A 339 1.10 -25.41 -13.80
C THR A 339 0.92 -25.05 -15.27
N LYS A 340 0.70 -23.77 -15.58
CA LYS A 340 0.58 -23.31 -16.97
C LYS A 340 1.84 -23.60 -17.78
N ALA A 341 3.01 -23.24 -17.26
CA ALA A 341 4.29 -23.51 -17.93
C ALA A 341 4.49 -25.00 -18.17
N MET A 342 4.06 -25.86 -17.25
CA MET A 342 4.17 -27.30 -17.36
C MET A 342 3.22 -27.89 -18.42
N LEU A 343 1.99 -27.37 -18.48
CA LEU A 343 1.04 -27.74 -19.52
C LEU A 343 1.53 -27.30 -20.92
N ASP A 344 2.07 -26.09 -21.03
CA ASP A 344 2.64 -25.57 -22.26
C ASP A 344 3.86 -26.41 -22.70
N PHE A 345 4.73 -26.81 -21.76
CA PHE A 345 5.85 -27.71 -22.03
C PHE A 345 5.37 -29.10 -22.46
N ALA A 346 4.36 -29.67 -21.79
CA ALA A 346 3.80 -30.97 -22.18
C ALA A 346 3.19 -30.93 -23.60
N ARG A 347 2.53 -29.82 -23.98
CA ARG A 347 2.07 -29.61 -25.37
C ARG A 347 3.21 -29.60 -26.38
N LEU A 348 4.31 -28.91 -26.06
CA LEU A 348 5.51 -28.88 -26.90
C LEU A 348 6.16 -30.26 -27.04
N GLN A 349 6.00 -31.12 -26.04
CA GLN A 349 6.46 -32.51 -26.07
C GLN A 349 5.50 -33.47 -26.82
N GLY A 350 4.41 -32.94 -27.40
CA GLY A 350 3.46 -33.72 -28.20
C GLY A 350 2.46 -34.56 -27.38
N TYR A 351 2.20 -34.17 -26.13
CA TYR A 351 1.16 -34.81 -25.33
C TYR A 351 -0.21 -34.55 -25.92
N GLU A 352 -1.00 -35.61 -26.10
CA GLU A 352 -2.38 -35.55 -26.58
C GLU A 352 -3.30 -34.86 -25.56
N ASP A 353 -4.41 -34.29 -26.04
CA ASP A 353 -5.34 -33.51 -25.23
C ASP A 353 -5.87 -34.25 -23.99
N GLU A 354 -6.07 -35.57 -24.10
CA GLU A 354 -6.52 -36.42 -23.00
C GLU A 354 -5.47 -36.52 -21.87
N LYS A 355 -4.21 -36.70 -22.24
CA LYS A 355 -3.09 -36.71 -21.28
C LYS A 355 -2.86 -35.35 -20.66
N LEU A 356 -3.04 -34.25 -21.42
CA LEU A 356 -2.95 -32.88 -20.92
C LEU A 356 -4.05 -32.59 -19.90
N LYS A 357 -5.29 -32.96 -20.18
CA LYS A 357 -6.41 -32.82 -19.29
C LYS A 357 -6.19 -33.56 -17.97
N ARG A 358 -5.65 -34.78 -18.07
CA ARG A 358 -5.32 -35.57 -16.87
C ARG A 358 -4.20 -34.95 -16.05
N LEU A 359 -3.17 -34.42 -16.70
CA LEU A 359 -2.10 -33.67 -16.03
C LEU A 359 -2.65 -32.44 -15.29
N GLU A 360 -3.54 -31.69 -15.93
CA GLU A 360 -4.18 -30.52 -15.34
C GLU A 360 -5.01 -30.91 -14.10
N GLU A 361 -5.79 -31.97 -14.16
CA GLU A 361 -6.57 -32.48 -13.01
C GLU A 361 -5.68 -32.89 -11.83
N ILE A 362 -4.57 -33.59 -12.10
CA ILE A 362 -3.62 -34.02 -11.08
C ILE A 362 -2.95 -32.80 -10.43
N LEU A 363 -2.46 -31.86 -11.24
CA LEU A 363 -1.82 -30.63 -10.75
C LEU A 363 -2.78 -29.73 -9.95
N ALA A 364 -4.07 -29.73 -10.31
CA ALA A 364 -5.09 -28.98 -9.57
C ALA A 364 -5.30 -29.53 -8.15
N ARG A 365 -5.29 -30.86 -7.98
CA ARG A 365 -5.53 -31.55 -6.70
C ARG A 365 -4.30 -31.65 -5.81
N ALA A 366 -3.10 -31.72 -6.41
CA ALA A 366 -1.86 -31.88 -5.67
C ALA A 366 -1.59 -30.70 -4.72
N LYS A 367 -0.99 -30.98 -3.58
CA LYS A 367 -0.61 -29.95 -2.59
C LYS A 367 0.44 -28.99 -3.17
N ASP A 368 1.39 -29.53 -3.89
CA ASP A 368 2.41 -28.77 -4.63
C ASP A 368 2.66 -29.42 -6.00
N ILE A 369 3.43 -28.75 -6.85
CA ILE A 369 3.71 -29.19 -8.22
C ILE A 369 4.58 -30.45 -8.25
N ASP A 370 5.51 -30.59 -7.32
CA ASP A 370 6.41 -31.74 -7.26
C ASP A 370 5.64 -33.02 -6.90
N GLU A 371 4.63 -32.92 -6.04
CA GLU A 371 3.70 -34.01 -5.76
C GLU A 371 2.89 -34.36 -7.02
N GLY A 372 2.35 -33.35 -7.71
CA GLY A 372 1.61 -33.56 -8.95
C GLY A 372 2.43 -34.23 -10.06
N ILE A 373 3.70 -33.84 -10.20
CA ILE A 373 4.63 -34.48 -11.13
C ILE A 373 4.85 -35.97 -10.79
N ARG A 374 5.07 -36.28 -9.52
CA ARG A 374 5.25 -37.66 -9.06
C ARG A 374 4.00 -38.50 -9.30
N GLU A 375 2.83 -37.94 -9.05
CA GLU A 375 1.56 -38.61 -9.29
C GLU A 375 1.31 -38.85 -10.77
N PHE A 376 1.61 -37.87 -11.63
CA PHE A 376 1.47 -38.02 -13.08
C PHE A 376 2.44 -39.04 -13.67
N LYS A 377 3.68 -39.09 -13.19
CA LYS A 377 4.64 -40.16 -13.60
C LYS A 377 4.13 -41.55 -13.24
N ARG A 378 3.59 -41.74 -12.03
CA ARG A 378 2.99 -43.03 -11.64
C ARG A 378 1.78 -43.39 -12.50
N PHE A 379 1.00 -42.39 -12.92
CA PHE A 379 -0.11 -42.62 -13.84
C PHE A 379 0.38 -43.09 -15.23
N GLN A 380 1.44 -42.46 -15.77
CA GLN A 380 2.05 -42.89 -17.03
C GLN A 380 2.61 -44.31 -16.95
N GLU A 381 3.36 -44.62 -15.91
CA GLU A 381 3.91 -45.96 -15.68
C GLU A 381 2.82 -47.03 -15.60
N LYS A 382 1.65 -46.72 -15.03
CA LYS A 382 0.50 -47.64 -15.03
C LYS A 382 -0.11 -47.80 -16.42
N GLN A 383 -0.31 -46.73 -17.17
CA GLN A 383 -0.83 -46.80 -18.55
C GLN A 383 0.10 -47.58 -19.46
N ASP A 384 1.41 -47.35 -19.38
CA ASP A 384 2.38 -48.05 -20.17
C ASP A 384 2.40 -49.58 -19.82
N SER A 385 2.16 -49.94 -18.57
CA SER A 385 2.03 -51.34 -18.14
C SER A 385 0.70 -51.99 -18.57
N GLU A 386 -0.40 -51.22 -18.62
CA GLU A 386 -1.71 -51.71 -19.11
C GLU A 386 -1.75 -51.82 -20.63
N THR A 387 -1.07 -50.95 -21.37
CA THR A 387 -0.97 -51.03 -22.83
C THR A 387 -0.12 -52.25 -23.30
N MET A 388 0.81 -52.70 -22.47
CA MET A 388 1.60 -53.91 -22.71
C MET A 388 0.82 -55.23 -22.48
N HIS A 389 -0.40 -55.16 -21.93
CA HIS A 389 -1.21 -56.38 -21.63
C HIS A 389 -2.29 -56.71 -22.68
N ASN A 390 -2.48 -55.88 -23.70
CA ASN A 390 -3.56 -56.08 -24.69
C ASN A 390 -3.11 -56.69 -26.03
N GLY A 391 -1.99 -57.42 -26.06
CA GLY A 391 -1.57 -58.23 -27.20
C GLY A 391 -1.34 -59.68 -26.79
N ASN A 392 -1.69 -60.62 -27.67
CA ASN A 392 -1.52 -62.08 -27.50
C ASN A 392 -0.02 -62.46 -27.35
N GLY A 393 0.65 -62.09 -26.27
CA GLY A 393 2.03 -62.41 -25.96
C GLY A 393 2.54 -61.56 -24.80
N ARG A 394 3.37 -62.16 -23.93
CA ARG A 394 4.03 -61.38 -22.86
C ARG A 394 5.26 -60.68 -23.44
N TYR A 395 5.32 -59.37 -23.31
CA TYR A 395 6.49 -58.58 -23.72
C TYR A 395 7.22 -58.02 -22.48
N ILE A 396 8.53 -57.96 -22.54
CA ILE A 396 9.37 -57.38 -21.51
C ILE A 396 10.52 -56.58 -22.16
N VAL A 397 10.84 -55.44 -21.57
CA VAL A 397 12.05 -54.70 -21.95
C VAL A 397 13.13 -54.99 -20.94
N VAL A 398 14.26 -55.48 -21.38
CA VAL A 398 15.44 -55.75 -20.56
C VAL A 398 16.57 -54.79 -20.92
N GLN A 399 17.43 -54.48 -19.95
CA GLN A 399 18.57 -53.59 -20.16
C GLN A 399 19.88 -54.34 -19.86
N GLY A 400 20.81 -54.28 -20.79
CA GLY A 400 22.12 -54.91 -20.70
C GLY A 400 22.14 -56.34 -21.30
N GLU A 401 23.27 -56.72 -21.89
CA GLU A 401 23.44 -58.01 -22.55
C GLU A 401 23.29 -59.20 -21.58
N ASN A 402 23.72 -59.08 -20.37
CA ASN A 402 23.64 -60.18 -19.38
C ASN A 402 22.18 -60.54 -19.03
N GLU A 403 21.29 -59.54 -18.86
CA GLU A 403 19.88 -59.81 -18.61
C GLU A 403 19.16 -60.29 -19.87
N LEU A 404 19.56 -59.80 -21.05
CA LEU A 404 19.10 -60.31 -22.33
C LEU A 404 19.37 -61.79 -22.46
N LEU A 405 20.61 -62.23 -22.29
CA LEU A 405 21.01 -63.65 -22.39
C LEU A 405 20.24 -64.52 -21.42
N ARG A 406 20.12 -64.09 -20.14
CA ARG A 406 19.37 -64.81 -19.12
C ARG A 406 17.90 -65.03 -19.48
N ARG A 407 17.28 -64.07 -20.15
CA ARG A 407 15.88 -64.13 -20.56
C ARG A 407 15.69 -65.02 -21.79
N LEU A 408 16.63 -64.95 -22.73
CA LEU A 408 16.62 -65.83 -23.90
C LEU A 408 16.76 -67.32 -23.50
N GLU A 409 17.60 -67.63 -22.50
CA GLU A 409 17.75 -69.00 -21.93
C GLU A 409 16.45 -69.47 -21.23
N ASN A 410 15.62 -68.55 -20.72
CA ASN A 410 14.34 -68.86 -20.13
C ASN A 410 13.14 -68.81 -21.09
N GLY A 411 13.36 -68.95 -22.38
CA GLY A 411 12.32 -69.10 -23.37
C GLY A 411 11.71 -67.84 -23.94
N TRP A 412 12.33 -66.68 -23.66
CA TRP A 412 11.94 -65.42 -24.27
C TRP A 412 12.59 -65.23 -25.62
N LYS A 413 11.89 -64.59 -26.56
CA LYS A 413 12.39 -64.29 -27.89
C LYS A 413 12.65 -62.80 -28.04
N LEU A 414 13.80 -62.45 -28.64
CA LEU A 414 14.11 -61.06 -28.97
C LEU A 414 13.21 -60.60 -30.12
N THR A 415 12.40 -59.56 -29.84
CA THR A 415 11.51 -58.97 -30.84
C THR A 415 12.16 -57.74 -31.48
N GLN A 416 12.83 -56.92 -30.70
CA GLN A 416 13.46 -55.72 -31.20
C GLN A 416 14.62 -55.25 -30.29
N SER A 417 15.69 -54.75 -30.87
CA SER A 417 16.73 -54.00 -30.16
C SER A 417 16.34 -52.50 -30.09
N LEU A 418 16.28 -51.95 -28.88
CA LEU A 418 15.94 -50.57 -28.63
C LEU A 418 17.23 -49.78 -28.37
N ASN A 419 17.20 -48.44 -28.42
CA ASN A 419 18.36 -47.58 -28.18
C ASN A 419 18.89 -47.74 -26.74
N HIS A 420 20.19 -47.60 -26.52
CA HIS A 420 20.89 -47.61 -25.23
C HIS A 420 20.79 -48.93 -24.43
N ASP A 421 21.31 -50.06 -25.00
CA ASP A 421 21.37 -51.38 -24.35
C ASP A 421 20.02 -51.90 -23.81
N LYS A 422 18.92 -51.57 -24.50
CA LYS A 422 17.57 -52.06 -24.17
C LYS A 422 17.07 -52.95 -25.26
N TYR A 423 16.46 -54.08 -24.88
CA TYR A 423 15.95 -55.09 -25.75
C TYR A 423 14.50 -55.45 -25.40
N LEU A 424 13.63 -55.46 -26.41
CA LEU A 424 12.25 -55.93 -26.26
C LEU A 424 12.19 -57.42 -26.52
N LEU A 425 11.71 -58.16 -25.55
CA LEU A 425 11.54 -59.60 -25.62
C LEU A 425 10.05 -59.96 -25.54
N GLN A 426 9.69 -61.06 -26.25
CA GLN A 426 8.35 -61.63 -26.25
C GLN A 426 8.41 -63.06 -25.77
N GLN A 427 7.43 -63.49 -25.00
CA GLN A 427 7.20 -64.89 -24.65
C GLN A 427 5.84 -65.29 -25.17
N ASP A 428 5.79 -66.44 -25.89
CA ASP A 428 4.54 -66.95 -26.45
C ASP A 428 3.55 -67.41 -25.43
#